data_df617fc8ec2895ec440253daf9de06b1
#
_entry.id   df617fc8ec2895ec440253daf9de06b1
#
_cell.length_a   1.000
_cell.length_b   1.000
_cell.length_c   1.000
_cell.angle_alpha   90.00
_cell.angle_beta   90.00
_cell.angle_gamma   90.00
#
_symmetry.space_group_name_H-M   'P 1'
#
loop_
_entity.id
_entity.type
_entity.pdbx_description
1 polymer ?
#
loop_
_entity_poly.entity_id
_entity_poly.type
_entity_poly.pdbx_seq_one_letter_code
_entity_poly.pdbx_strand_id
1 'polypeptide(L)'
;MVGRTNTTKNKVSTNWEYSNAPESTDHISLMSNYDLFIAGKFTKPKEGTYFNSINPANETNIAKVAYAGKTDVQKAVAAAKKAYENVWKKMDPSQRGKYIYRIARLIQERAREFAVIESLDGGKPIRESRDIDIPLAAAHFFYYAGWADKLDYAFPGRKTKPIGVVGQIIPWNFPLLMATWKLAPALAAGNCVVLKPAEQTPASIMLLMELIGDLLPPGVVNVVSGFGLEAGKPLALSLIHISEPTRPLYIS
;
A
#
# COMPACT_ATOMS: atom_id res chain seq x y z
N MET A 1 -40.68 -54.28 36.96
CA MET A 1 -40.56 -54.00 35.51
C MET A 1 -39.93 -52.62 35.36
N VAL A 2 -38.65 -52.55 35.07
CA VAL A 2 -37.92 -51.30 34.91
C VAL A 2 -37.81 -51.03 33.42
N GLY A 3 -38.42 -49.93 33.00
CA GLY A 3 -38.41 -49.51 31.57
C GLY A 3 -37.02 -49.05 31.15
N ARG A 4 -36.50 -49.67 30.06
CA ARG A 4 -35.30 -49.24 29.38
C ARG A 4 -35.64 -47.97 28.52
N THR A 5 -35.07 -46.85 28.94
CA THR A 5 -35.09 -45.62 28.10
C THR A 5 -34.11 -45.81 26.91
N ASN A 6 -34.65 -45.80 25.71
CA ASN A 6 -33.89 -45.77 24.46
C ASN A 6 -33.21 -44.40 24.36
N THR A 7 -31.93 -44.36 24.59
CA THR A 7 -31.08 -43.20 24.20
C THR A 7 -30.80 -43.28 22.71
N THR A 8 -31.49 -42.45 21.94
CA THR A 8 -31.18 -42.15 20.54
C THR A 8 -29.79 -41.52 20.47
N LYS A 9 -28.80 -42.31 20.06
CA LYS A 9 -27.47 -41.76 19.71
C LYS A 9 -27.65 -40.80 18.52
N ASN A 10 -27.50 -39.52 18.74
CA ASN A 10 -27.35 -38.56 17.67
C ASN A 10 -26.16 -38.99 16.80
N LYS A 11 -26.42 -39.46 15.59
CA LYS A 11 -25.38 -39.65 14.58
C LYS A 11 -24.85 -38.26 14.24
N VAL A 12 -23.64 -37.96 14.67
CA VAL A 12 -22.88 -36.83 14.15
C VAL A 12 -22.72 -37.07 12.65
N SER A 13 -23.26 -36.17 11.86
CA SER A 13 -23.07 -36.19 10.41
C SER A 13 -21.59 -36.06 10.13
N THR A 14 -20.98 -37.08 9.52
CA THR A 14 -19.57 -37.11 9.12
C THR A 14 -19.37 -36.63 7.68
N ASN A 15 -20.28 -35.85 7.14
CA ASN A 15 -20.06 -35.17 5.87
C ASN A 15 -19.07 -34.03 6.09
N TRP A 16 -17.80 -34.31 5.87
CA TRP A 16 -16.74 -33.33 5.80
C TRP A 16 -16.87 -32.61 4.45
N GLU A 17 -17.28 -31.36 4.48
CA GLU A 17 -17.14 -30.50 3.31
C GLU A 17 -15.71 -29.98 3.29
N TYR A 18 -14.96 -30.39 2.29
CA TYR A 18 -13.63 -29.83 2.04
C TYR A 18 -13.81 -28.44 1.44
N SER A 19 -13.37 -27.42 2.17
CA SER A 19 -13.20 -26.09 1.62
C SER A 19 -11.74 -25.83 1.30
N ASN A 20 -11.48 -24.92 0.36
CA ASN A 20 -10.12 -24.51 0.04
C ASN A 20 -9.43 -23.89 1.27
N ALA A 21 -8.12 -24.10 1.37
CA ALA A 21 -7.33 -23.46 2.44
C ALA A 21 -7.52 -21.95 2.44
N PRO A 22 -7.49 -21.27 3.61
CA PRO A 22 -7.64 -19.82 3.67
C PRO A 22 -6.62 -19.05 2.82
N GLU A 23 -5.46 -19.65 2.56
CA GLU A 23 -4.39 -19.13 1.71
C GLU A 23 -4.52 -19.57 0.25
N SER A 24 -5.63 -20.21 -0.13
CA SER A 24 -5.89 -20.55 -1.53
C SER A 24 -6.12 -19.30 -2.37
N THR A 25 -5.64 -19.34 -3.61
CA THR A 25 -5.89 -18.29 -4.61
C THR A 25 -7.36 -18.17 -5.00
N ASP A 26 -8.17 -19.19 -4.74
CA ASP A 26 -9.61 -19.21 -5.06
C ASP A 26 -10.42 -18.20 -4.25
N HIS A 27 -9.86 -17.71 -3.14
CA HIS A 27 -10.48 -16.69 -2.29
C HIS A 27 -10.04 -15.26 -2.67
N ILE A 28 -9.23 -15.10 -3.71
CA ILE A 28 -8.66 -13.81 -4.11
C ILE A 28 -9.29 -13.33 -5.40
N SER A 29 -9.78 -12.09 -5.36
CA SER A 29 -10.27 -11.40 -6.53
C SER A 29 -9.37 -10.21 -6.84
N LEU A 30 -8.51 -10.36 -7.85
CA LEU A 30 -7.74 -9.26 -8.39
C LEU A 30 -8.45 -8.66 -9.59
N MET A 31 -8.34 -7.35 -9.76
CA MET A 31 -8.76 -6.71 -11.01
C MET A 31 -7.88 -7.19 -12.16
N SER A 32 -8.48 -7.42 -13.33
CA SER A 32 -7.72 -7.79 -14.53
C SER A 32 -6.80 -6.67 -15.01
N ASN A 33 -7.14 -5.41 -14.71
CA ASN A 33 -6.37 -4.24 -15.07
C ASN A 33 -6.31 -3.26 -13.89
N TYR A 34 -5.12 -2.81 -13.55
CA TYR A 34 -4.88 -1.75 -12.58
C TYR A 34 -4.41 -0.48 -13.30
N ASP A 35 -5.22 0.55 -13.23
CA ASP A 35 -4.87 1.90 -13.66
C ASP A 35 -3.94 2.59 -12.65
N LEU A 36 -3.37 3.74 -12.99
CA LEU A 36 -2.66 4.59 -12.04
C LEU A 36 -3.62 5.09 -10.96
N PHE A 37 -3.16 5.24 -9.73
CA PHE A 37 -3.99 5.82 -8.68
C PHE A 37 -3.60 7.29 -8.45
N ILE A 38 -4.43 8.22 -8.93
CA ILE A 38 -4.14 9.66 -8.88
C ILE A 38 -5.37 10.42 -8.39
N ALA A 39 -5.17 11.32 -7.44
CA ALA A 39 -6.24 12.16 -6.87
C ALA A 39 -7.43 11.35 -6.30
N GLY A 40 -7.16 10.20 -5.68
CA GLY A 40 -8.16 9.34 -5.06
C GLY A 40 -8.94 8.45 -6.04
N LYS A 41 -8.48 8.32 -7.29
CA LYS A 41 -9.17 7.55 -8.34
C LYS A 41 -8.19 6.74 -9.17
N PHE A 42 -8.62 5.58 -9.63
CA PHE A 42 -7.95 4.86 -10.69
C PHE A 42 -8.10 5.65 -12.01
N THR A 43 -6.96 5.94 -12.65
CA THR A 43 -6.86 6.82 -13.81
C THR A 43 -6.00 6.16 -14.89
N LYS A 44 -6.53 6.05 -16.11
CA LYS A 44 -5.78 5.48 -17.24
C LYS A 44 -4.48 6.23 -17.49
N PRO A 45 -3.38 5.53 -17.83
CA PRO A 45 -2.14 6.17 -18.19
C PRO A 45 -2.31 7.01 -19.47
N LYS A 46 -1.57 8.10 -19.58
CA LYS A 46 -1.69 9.05 -20.71
C LYS A 46 -1.48 8.39 -22.09
N GLU A 47 -0.51 7.48 -22.16
CA GLU A 47 -0.18 6.76 -23.39
C GLU A 47 -1.05 5.51 -23.62
N GLY A 48 -1.94 5.16 -22.69
CA GLY A 48 -2.80 3.99 -22.79
C GLY A 48 -2.07 2.64 -22.73
N THR A 49 -0.81 2.62 -22.30
CA THR A 49 0.03 1.43 -22.26
C THR A 49 -0.02 0.74 -20.90
N TYR A 50 0.11 -0.60 -20.91
CA TYR A 50 0.11 -1.46 -19.75
C TYR A 50 1.21 -2.51 -19.87
N PHE A 51 1.68 -3.03 -18.75
CA PHE A 51 2.57 -4.18 -18.67
C PHE A 51 1.93 -5.27 -17.81
N ASN A 52 2.41 -6.49 -17.95
CA ASN A 52 1.92 -7.63 -17.19
C ASN A 52 2.68 -7.77 -15.89
N SER A 53 1.96 -7.95 -14.77
CA SER A 53 2.51 -8.53 -13.54
C SER A 53 2.46 -10.05 -13.68
N ILE A 54 3.60 -10.70 -13.51
CA ILE A 54 3.79 -12.13 -13.79
C ILE A 54 4.05 -12.89 -12.49
N ASN A 55 3.32 -13.96 -12.26
CA ASN A 55 3.61 -14.89 -11.17
C ASN A 55 4.92 -15.65 -11.47
N PRO A 56 5.99 -15.45 -10.72
CA PRO A 56 7.28 -16.07 -11.00
C PRO A 56 7.30 -17.59 -10.78
N ALA A 57 6.30 -18.15 -10.10
CA ALA A 57 6.24 -19.60 -9.85
C ALA A 57 5.76 -20.40 -11.06
N ASN A 58 4.94 -19.82 -11.94
CA ASN A 58 4.33 -20.52 -13.07
C ASN A 58 4.21 -19.68 -14.34
N GLU A 59 4.80 -18.47 -14.34
CA GLU A 59 4.84 -17.53 -15.47
C GLU A 59 3.45 -17.07 -15.98
N THR A 60 2.41 -17.29 -15.19
CA THR A 60 1.07 -16.82 -15.54
C THR A 60 0.92 -15.33 -15.30
N ASN A 61 0.09 -14.67 -16.09
CA ASN A 61 -0.24 -13.26 -15.90
C ASN A 61 -1.21 -13.11 -14.71
N ILE A 62 -0.83 -12.29 -13.74
CA ILE A 62 -1.65 -11.95 -12.58
C ILE A 62 -2.64 -10.84 -12.93
N ALA A 63 -2.13 -9.74 -13.49
CA ALA A 63 -2.90 -8.58 -13.88
C ALA A 63 -2.13 -7.72 -14.89
N LYS A 64 -2.85 -6.86 -15.61
CA LYS A 64 -2.23 -5.77 -16.37
C LYS A 64 -2.14 -4.53 -15.51
N VAL A 65 -1.00 -3.88 -15.50
CA VAL A 65 -0.73 -2.70 -14.68
C VAL A 65 -0.36 -1.53 -15.57
N ALA A 66 -0.90 -0.36 -15.27
CA ALA A 66 -0.68 0.84 -16.06
C ALA A 66 0.80 1.23 -16.12
N TYR A 67 1.25 1.63 -17.28
CA TYR A 67 2.59 2.10 -17.54
C TYR A 67 2.62 3.63 -17.53
N ALA A 68 3.06 4.22 -16.42
CA ALA A 68 3.15 5.66 -16.28
C ALA A 68 4.32 6.26 -17.06
N GLY A 69 4.05 7.36 -17.74
CA GLY A 69 5.07 8.23 -18.33
C GLY A 69 5.29 9.51 -17.51
N LYS A 70 6.20 10.36 -17.99
CA LYS A 70 6.52 11.66 -17.38
C LYS A 70 5.28 12.52 -17.09
N THR A 71 4.33 12.55 -18.03
CA THR A 71 3.08 13.34 -17.89
C THR A 71 2.23 12.86 -16.73
N ASP A 72 2.15 11.54 -16.52
CA ASP A 72 1.37 10.96 -15.44
C ASP A 72 2.01 11.24 -14.07
N VAL A 73 3.34 11.15 -14.00
CA VAL A 73 4.09 11.55 -12.79
C VAL A 73 3.84 13.02 -12.47
N GLN A 74 3.86 13.92 -13.45
CA GLN A 74 3.56 15.33 -13.26
C GLN A 74 2.14 15.57 -12.73
N LYS A 75 1.14 14.83 -13.26
CA LYS A 75 -0.25 14.88 -12.76
C LYS A 75 -0.34 14.41 -11.31
N ALA A 76 0.33 13.31 -10.96
CA ALA A 76 0.35 12.78 -9.60
C ALA A 76 0.99 13.77 -8.63
N VAL A 77 2.11 14.40 -9.00
CA VAL A 77 2.78 15.45 -8.22
C VAL A 77 1.88 16.67 -8.04
N ALA A 78 1.20 17.11 -9.10
CA ALA A 78 0.26 18.23 -9.02
C ALA A 78 -0.93 17.93 -8.09
N ALA A 79 -1.49 16.71 -8.17
CA ALA A 79 -2.54 16.25 -7.27
C ALA A 79 -2.08 16.22 -5.81
N ALA A 80 -0.87 15.70 -5.55
CA ALA A 80 -0.29 15.68 -4.21
C ALA A 80 -0.04 17.09 -3.65
N LYS A 81 0.48 18.02 -4.47
CA LYS A 81 0.66 19.45 -4.08
C LYS A 81 -0.68 20.09 -3.71
N LYS A 82 -1.72 19.88 -4.53
CA LYS A 82 -3.06 20.40 -4.26
C LYS A 82 -3.64 19.84 -2.96
N ALA A 83 -3.53 18.54 -2.73
CA ALA A 83 -4.00 17.89 -1.50
C ALA A 83 -3.23 18.41 -0.27
N TYR A 84 -1.92 18.54 -0.38
CA TYR A 84 -1.08 19.10 0.68
C TYR A 84 -1.52 20.50 1.06
N GLU A 85 -1.58 21.43 0.11
CA GLU A 85 -1.88 22.85 0.36
C GLU A 85 -3.30 23.08 0.89
N ASN A 86 -4.28 22.32 0.40
CA ASN A 86 -5.67 22.59 0.70
C ASN A 86 -6.23 21.78 1.87
N VAL A 87 -5.70 20.59 2.12
CA VAL A 87 -6.29 19.64 3.10
C VAL A 87 -5.26 19.16 4.11
N TRP A 88 -4.23 18.42 3.68
CA TRP A 88 -3.45 17.57 4.56
C TRP A 88 -2.59 18.35 5.56
N LYS A 89 -1.91 19.42 5.14
CA LYS A 89 -1.12 20.27 6.04
C LYS A 89 -1.96 21.07 7.05
N LYS A 90 -3.25 21.31 6.71
CA LYS A 90 -4.17 22.03 7.58
C LYS A 90 -4.90 21.12 8.56
N MET A 91 -4.86 19.81 8.31
CA MET A 91 -5.53 18.82 9.14
C MET A 91 -4.83 18.72 10.49
N ASP A 92 -5.63 18.65 11.55
CA ASP A 92 -5.14 18.41 12.88
C ASP A 92 -4.33 17.10 12.95
N PRO A 93 -3.16 17.08 13.60
CA PRO A 93 -2.31 15.89 13.68
C PRO A 93 -3.02 14.65 14.25
N SER A 94 -3.90 14.82 15.23
CA SER A 94 -4.68 13.71 15.80
C SER A 94 -5.66 13.11 14.79
N GLN A 95 -6.21 13.94 13.91
CA GLN A 95 -7.07 13.45 12.82
C GLN A 95 -6.27 12.66 11.80
N ARG A 96 -5.04 13.11 11.43
CA ARG A 96 -4.15 12.31 10.57
C ARG A 96 -3.86 10.95 11.19
N GLY A 97 -3.59 10.91 12.51
CA GLY A 97 -3.40 9.66 13.24
C GLY A 97 -4.57 8.69 13.10
N LYS A 98 -5.81 9.18 13.13
CA LYS A 98 -7.00 8.34 12.94
C LYS A 98 -7.07 7.72 11.53
N TYR A 99 -6.71 8.46 10.48
CA TYR A 99 -6.62 7.91 9.12
C TYR A 99 -5.57 6.81 9.04
N ILE A 100 -4.37 7.06 9.57
CA ILE A 100 -3.27 6.10 9.57
C ILE A 100 -3.63 4.84 10.36
N TYR A 101 -4.28 4.98 11.51
CA TYR A 101 -4.80 3.86 12.30
C TYR A 101 -5.82 3.01 11.52
N ARG A 102 -6.74 3.65 10.79
CA ARG A 102 -7.71 2.94 9.96
C ARG A 102 -7.06 2.16 8.83
N ILE A 103 -5.99 2.69 8.20
CA ILE A 103 -5.21 1.94 7.22
C ILE A 103 -4.65 0.66 7.83
N ALA A 104 -4.05 0.74 9.03
CA ALA A 104 -3.54 -0.43 9.74
C ALA A 104 -4.63 -1.49 9.97
N ARG A 105 -5.82 -1.06 10.38
CA ARG A 105 -6.97 -1.95 10.58
C ARG A 105 -7.41 -2.64 9.29
N LEU A 106 -7.51 -1.91 8.18
CA LEU A 106 -7.86 -2.48 6.88
C LEU A 106 -6.85 -3.53 6.41
N ILE A 107 -5.54 -3.28 6.62
CA ILE A 107 -4.50 -4.27 6.30
C ILE A 107 -4.68 -5.53 7.17
N GLN A 108 -4.97 -5.39 8.47
CA GLN A 108 -5.22 -6.54 9.35
C GLN A 108 -6.46 -7.33 8.93
N GLU A 109 -7.55 -6.66 8.60
CA GLU A 109 -8.81 -7.28 8.18
C GLU A 109 -8.67 -8.07 6.89
N ARG A 110 -7.79 -7.64 5.99
CA ARG A 110 -7.52 -8.27 4.69
C ARG A 110 -6.15 -8.96 4.66
N ALA A 111 -5.57 -9.30 5.83
CA ALA A 111 -4.19 -9.79 5.93
C ALA A 111 -3.91 -11.04 5.09
N ARG A 112 -4.85 -11.98 5.04
CA ARG A 112 -4.70 -13.21 4.24
C ARG A 112 -4.62 -12.92 2.75
N GLU A 113 -5.48 -12.04 2.27
CA GLU A 113 -5.49 -11.63 0.86
C GLU A 113 -4.18 -10.94 0.46
N PHE A 114 -3.70 -9.99 1.27
CA PHE A 114 -2.40 -9.38 1.05
C PHE A 114 -1.26 -10.41 1.03
N ALA A 115 -1.27 -11.36 1.97
CA ALA A 115 -0.23 -12.38 2.06
C ALA A 115 -0.19 -13.27 0.80
N VAL A 116 -1.36 -13.68 0.30
CA VAL A 116 -1.44 -14.50 -0.92
C VAL A 116 -1.00 -13.69 -2.15
N ILE A 117 -1.41 -12.43 -2.25
CA ILE A 117 -1.01 -11.55 -3.36
C ILE A 117 0.52 -11.31 -3.35
N GLU A 118 1.13 -11.05 -2.20
CA GLU A 118 2.58 -10.93 -2.07
C GLU A 118 3.32 -12.21 -2.51
N SER A 119 2.74 -13.38 -2.20
CA SER A 119 3.30 -14.66 -2.62
C SER A 119 3.14 -14.89 -4.12
N LEU A 120 2.00 -14.53 -4.71
CA LEU A 120 1.76 -14.67 -6.15
C LEU A 120 2.65 -13.72 -6.96
N ASP A 121 2.74 -12.46 -6.53
CA ASP A 121 3.40 -11.39 -7.28
C ASP A 121 4.94 -11.44 -7.11
N GLY A 122 5.42 -11.78 -5.91
CA GLY A 122 6.85 -11.80 -5.58
C GLY A 122 7.49 -13.19 -5.54
N GLY A 123 6.71 -14.28 -5.66
CA GLY A 123 7.22 -15.66 -5.53
C GLY A 123 7.68 -16.02 -4.11
N LYS A 124 7.35 -15.19 -3.14
CA LYS A 124 7.75 -15.40 -1.74
C LYS A 124 6.95 -16.54 -1.09
N PRO A 125 7.55 -17.36 -0.21
CA PRO A 125 6.80 -18.35 0.55
C PRO A 125 5.66 -17.72 1.35
N ILE A 126 4.46 -18.28 1.25
CA ILE A 126 3.25 -17.75 1.92
C ILE A 126 3.45 -17.59 3.43
N ARG A 127 4.26 -18.46 4.06
CA ARG A 127 4.58 -18.38 5.47
C ARG A 127 5.26 -17.05 5.84
N GLU A 128 6.19 -16.58 5.02
CA GLU A 128 6.88 -15.32 5.27
C GLU A 128 5.95 -14.11 5.07
N SER A 129 5.19 -14.10 3.99
CA SER A 129 4.22 -13.05 3.74
C SER A 129 3.16 -12.98 4.83
N ARG A 130 2.57 -14.14 5.21
CA ARG A 130 1.49 -14.22 6.20
C ARG A 130 1.94 -13.91 7.62
N ASP A 131 3.07 -14.48 8.05
CA ASP A 131 3.47 -14.47 9.46
C ASP A 131 4.41 -13.29 9.80
N ILE A 132 5.04 -12.68 8.80
CA ILE A 132 6.03 -11.62 8.98
C ILE A 132 5.63 -10.32 8.27
N ASP A 133 5.55 -10.33 6.93
CA ASP A 133 5.49 -9.09 6.15
C ASP A 133 4.21 -8.31 6.39
N ILE A 134 3.06 -8.96 6.28
CA ILE A 134 1.77 -8.30 6.42
C ILE A 134 1.48 -7.85 7.85
N PRO A 135 1.72 -8.68 8.90
CA PRO A 135 1.60 -8.23 10.28
C PRO A 135 2.51 -7.05 10.59
N LEU A 136 3.77 -7.06 10.10
CA LEU A 136 4.71 -5.98 10.32
C LEU A 136 4.32 -4.71 9.55
N ALA A 137 3.76 -4.84 8.34
CA ALA A 137 3.21 -3.71 7.59
C ALA A 137 2.09 -3.00 8.38
N ALA A 138 1.15 -3.74 8.95
CA ALA A 138 0.10 -3.18 9.80
C ALA A 138 0.68 -2.53 11.07
N ALA A 139 1.67 -3.19 11.72
CA ALA A 139 2.32 -2.68 12.92
C ALA A 139 3.01 -1.32 12.69
N HIS A 140 3.63 -1.10 11.53
CA HIS A 140 4.21 0.19 11.17
C HIS A 140 3.16 1.31 11.10
N PHE A 141 2.03 1.05 10.48
CA PHE A 141 0.94 2.04 10.45
C PHE A 141 0.39 2.33 11.86
N PHE A 142 0.20 1.32 12.72
CA PHE A 142 -0.19 1.54 14.11
C PHE A 142 0.82 2.40 14.87
N TYR A 143 2.11 2.08 14.74
CA TYR A 143 3.17 2.81 15.41
C TYR A 143 3.17 4.29 15.02
N TYR A 144 3.17 4.59 13.71
CA TYR A 144 3.19 5.96 13.24
C TYR A 144 1.86 6.71 13.41
N ALA A 145 0.73 6.01 13.49
CA ALA A 145 -0.52 6.62 13.90
C ALA A 145 -0.42 7.23 15.31
N GLY A 146 0.26 6.52 16.22
CA GLY A 146 0.54 7.01 17.57
C GLY A 146 1.49 8.19 17.63
N TRP A 147 2.33 8.41 16.61
CA TRP A 147 3.28 9.51 16.55
C TRP A 147 2.77 10.77 15.86
N ALA A 148 1.65 10.69 15.13
CA ALA A 148 1.17 11.79 14.30
C ALA A 148 0.97 13.11 15.06
N ASP A 149 0.56 13.05 16.32
CA ASP A 149 0.32 14.20 17.21
C ASP A 149 1.40 14.38 18.29
N LYS A 150 2.54 13.69 18.18
CA LYS A 150 3.59 13.68 19.21
C LYS A 150 4.95 14.18 18.75
N LEU A 151 5.03 14.79 17.57
CA LEU A 151 6.31 15.28 17.03
C LEU A 151 6.95 16.35 17.91
N ASP A 152 6.16 17.18 18.57
CA ASP A 152 6.67 18.23 19.46
C ASP A 152 7.32 17.64 20.73
N TYR A 153 6.87 16.46 21.19
CA TYR A 153 7.50 15.72 22.28
C TYR A 153 8.83 15.09 21.85
N ALA A 154 8.89 14.60 20.59
CA ALA A 154 10.12 14.02 20.06
C ALA A 154 11.21 15.06 19.80
N PHE A 155 10.82 16.32 19.51
CA PHE A 155 11.73 17.40 19.17
C PHE A 155 11.45 18.67 20.00
N PRO A 156 11.65 18.61 21.33
CA PRO A 156 11.34 19.72 22.22
C PRO A 156 12.13 20.98 21.82
N GLY A 157 11.43 22.11 21.78
CA GLY A 157 12.02 23.40 21.39
C GLY A 157 12.25 23.59 19.89
N ARG A 158 11.89 22.62 19.05
CA ARG A 158 11.97 22.72 17.59
C ARG A 158 10.57 22.73 16.98
N LYS A 159 10.30 23.68 16.11
CA LYS A 159 9.04 23.69 15.34
C LYS A 159 9.19 22.77 14.12
N THR A 160 8.68 21.55 14.22
CA THR A 160 8.67 20.61 13.10
C THR A 160 7.67 21.05 12.02
N LYS A 161 8.02 20.82 10.76
CA LYS A 161 7.14 21.11 9.61
C LYS A 161 7.21 19.98 8.60
N PRO A 162 6.08 19.63 7.93
CA PRO A 162 6.14 18.71 6.82
C PRO A 162 6.94 19.28 5.66
N ILE A 163 7.61 18.42 4.91
CA ILE A 163 8.37 18.77 3.71
C ILE A 163 7.43 19.17 2.57
N GLY A 164 6.23 18.57 2.53
CA GLY A 164 5.22 18.83 1.50
C GLY A 164 4.84 17.59 0.72
N VAL A 165 5.40 17.41 -0.46
CA VAL A 165 5.20 16.21 -1.28
C VAL A 165 6.46 15.37 -1.30
N VAL A 166 6.32 14.08 -1.03
CA VAL A 166 7.42 13.11 -0.95
C VAL A 166 7.28 12.07 -2.06
N GLY A 167 8.31 11.94 -2.90
CA GLY A 167 8.43 10.83 -3.85
C GLY A 167 8.99 9.59 -3.16
N GLN A 168 8.37 8.43 -3.40
CA GLN A 168 8.77 7.16 -2.81
C GLN A 168 8.92 6.09 -3.90
N ILE A 169 10.08 5.45 -3.97
CA ILE A 169 10.36 4.34 -4.87
C ILE A 169 10.56 3.09 -4.04
N ILE A 170 9.82 2.03 -4.38
CA ILE A 170 9.73 0.80 -3.60
C ILE A 170 10.46 -0.31 -4.34
N PRO A 171 11.30 -1.11 -3.65
CA PRO A 171 11.92 -2.32 -4.22
C PRO A 171 10.94 -3.48 -4.27
N TRP A 172 11.32 -4.53 -5.00
CA TRP A 172 10.47 -5.70 -5.27
C TRP A 172 10.45 -6.75 -4.14
N ASN A 173 11.45 -6.78 -3.28
CA ASN A 173 11.65 -7.89 -2.31
C ASN A 173 10.71 -7.85 -1.10
N PHE A 174 10.19 -6.68 -0.72
CA PHE A 174 9.20 -6.49 0.35
C PHE A 174 8.19 -5.41 -0.07
N PRO A 175 7.31 -5.68 -1.05
CA PRO A 175 6.51 -4.64 -1.69
C PRO A 175 5.69 -3.82 -0.70
N LEU A 176 4.72 -4.44 -0.02
CA LEU A 176 3.85 -3.75 0.92
C LEU A 176 4.63 -3.23 2.15
N LEU A 177 5.51 -4.06 2.72
CA LEU A 177 6.26 -3.69 3.91
C LEU A 177 7.14 -2.45 3.67
N MET A 178 7.88 -2.40 2.57
CA MET A 178 8.71 -1.24 2.22
C MET A 178 7.89 0.00 1.86
N ALA A 179 6.70 -0.20 1.29
CA ALA A 179 5.76 0.90 1.10
C ALA A 179 5.29 1.46 2.46
N THR A 180 4.93 0.61 3.41
CA THR A 180 4.46 1.07 4.73
C THR A 180 5.55 1.77 5.53
N TRP A 181 6.81 1.33 5.44
CA TRP A 181 7.94 2.00 6.07
C TRP A 181 8.12 3.44 5.62
N LYS A 182 7.66 3.77 4.42
CA LYS A 182 7.76 5.11 3.83
C LYS A 182 6.44 5.88 3.92
N LEU A 183 5.31 5.23 3.67
CA LEU A 183 3.99 5.87 3.71
C LEU A 183 3.61 6.31 5.13
N ALA A 184 3.74 5.41 6.11
CA ALA A 184 3.26 5.67 7.46
C ALA A 184 3.94 6.89 8.11
N PRO A 185 5.29 7.00 8.15
CA PRO A 185 5.96 8.18 8.70
C PRO A 185 5.69 9.44 7.87
N ALA A 186 5.65 9.35 6.53
CA ALA A 186 5.38 10.50 5.69
C ALA A 186 4.00 11.10 5.95
N LEU A 187 2.97 10.25 6.03
CA LEU A 187 1.60 10.67 6.33
C LEU A 187 1.46 11.22 7.75
N ALA A 188 2.08 10.57 8.74
CA ALA A 188 2.08 11.04 10.14
C ALA A 188 2.71 12.43 10.28
N ALA A 189 3.83 12.67 9.60
CA ALA A 189 4.50 13.97 9.57
C ALA A 189 3.74 15.04 8.75
N GLY A 190 2.61 14.71 8.13
CA GLY A 190 1.78 15.66 7.40
C GLY A 190 2.16 15.84 5.93
N ASN A 191 2.95 14.94 5.34
CA ASN A 191 3.31 14.97 3.93
C ASN A 191 2.26 14.26 3.06
N CYS A 192 2.14 14.66 1.80
CA CYS A 192 1.47 13.91 0.75
C CYS A 192 2.51 13.11 -0.07
N VAL A 193 2.07 12.04 -0.71
CA VAL A 193 2.98 11.05 -1.30
C VAL A 193 2.65 10.78 -2.77
N VAL A 194 3.71 10.63 -3.57
CA VAL A 194 3.68 9.97 -4.88
C VAL A 194 4.59 8.74 -4.80
N LEU A 195 3.99 7.56 -4.89
CA LEU A 195 4.68 6.28 -4.74
C LEU A 195 4.82 5.59 -6.10
N LYS A 196 6.01 5.07 -6.38
CA LYS A 196 6.27 4.16 -7.50
C LYS A 196 6.60 2.77 -6.95
N PRO A 197 5.70 1.77 -7.11
CA PRO A 197 6.03 0.38 -6.79
C PRO A 197 7.08 -0.16 -7.75
N ALA A 198 7.74 -1.26 -7.36
CA ALA A 198 8.55 -2.01 -8.32
C ALA A 198 7.65 -2.59 -9.43
N GLU A 199 8.14 -2.58 -10.64
CA GLU A 199 7.40 -3.11 -11.79
C GLU A 199 7.17 -4.63 -11.71
N GLN A 200 8.03 -5.34 -10.95
CA GLN A 200 7.92 -6.78 -10.74
C GLN A 200 6.80 -7.15 -9.76
N THR A 201 6.49 -6.27 -8.78
CA THR A 201 5.60 -6.60 -7.65
C THR A 201 4.67 -5.45 -7.27
N PRO A 202 3.79 -5.02 -8.19
CA PRO A 202 2.89 -3.89 -7.95
C PRO A 202 1.57 -4.28 -7.26
N ALA A 203 1.17 -5.56 -7.27
CA ALA A 203 -0.20 -5.99 -7.01
C ALA A 203 -0.67 -5.68 -5.58
N SER A 204 0.14 -5.91 -4.56
CA SER A 204 -0.23 -5.60 -3.17
C SER A 204 -0.40 -4.10 -2.92
N ILE A 205 0.36 -3.26 -3.62
CA ILE A 205 0.21 -1.80 -3.54
C ILE A 205 -1.09 -1.35 -4.21
N MET A 206 -1.46 -1.97 -5.33
CA MET A 206 -2.71 -1.66 -6.02
C MET A 206 -3.93 -2.08 -5.19
N LEU A 207 -3.88 -3.26 -4.55
CA LEU A 207 -4.91 -3.68 -3.58
C LEU A 207 -5.00 -2.68 -2.41
N LEU A 208 -3.88 -2.19 -1.89
CA LEU A 208 -3.90 -1.17 -0.85
C LEU A 208 -4.65 0.08 -1.33
N MET A 209 -4.45 0.51 -2.58
CA MET A 209 -5.15 1.67 -3.14
C MET A 209 -6.66 1.44 -3.29
N GLU A 210 -7.10 0.23 -3.63
CA GLU A 210 -8.52 -0.15 -3.61
C GLU A 210 -9.14 0.05 -2.21
N LEU A 211 -8.41 -0.35 -1.17
CA LEU A 211 -8.92 -0.30 0.20
C LEU A 211 -8.91 1.11 0.82
N ILE A 212 -7.93 1.93 0.48
CA ILE A 212 -7.75 3.25 1.12
C ILE A 212 -8.18 4.42 0.24
N GLY A 213 -8.57 4.16 -1.01
CA GLY A 213 -8.93 5.20 -1.97
C GLY A 213 -10.07 6.11 -1.49
N ASP A 214 -11.10 5.51 -0.90
CA ASP A 214 -12.23 6.25 -0.34
C ASP A 214 -12.01 6.69 1.11
N LEU A 215 -10.96 6.18 1.76
CA LEU A 215 -10.63 6.54 3.13
C LEU A 215 -9.89 7.88 3.20
N LEU A 216 -8.86 8.06 2.38
CA LEU A 216 -8.00 9.24 2.41
C LEU A 216 -8.55 10.38 1.56
N PRO A 217 -8.32 11.64 1.95
CA PRO A 217 -8.64 12.76 1.07
C PRO A 217 -7.92 12.62 -0.28
N PRO A 218 -8.61 12.91 -1.41
CA PRO A 218 -8.07 12.76 -2.75
C PRO A 218 -6.72 13.45 -2.93
N GLY A 219 -5.71 12.71 -3.43
CA GLY A 219 -4.37 13.21 -3.71
C GLY A 219 -3.38 13.13 -2.54
N VAL A 220 -3.80 12.72 -1.33
CA VAL A 220 -2.87 12.51 -0.20
C VAL A 220 -1.88 11.39 -0.50
N VAL A 221 -2.35 10.29 -1.11
CA VAL A 221 -1.52 9.24 -1.66
C VAL A 221 -1.83 9.10 -3.14
N ASN A 222 -0.78 8.99 -3.97
CA ASN A 222 -0.87 8.73 -5.39
C ASN A 222 0.12 7.63 -5.76
N VAL A 223 -0.25 6.76 -6.70
CA VAL A 223 0.59 5.67 -7.18
C VAL A 223 0.76 5.76 -8.69
N VAL A 224 2.02 5.76 -9.12
CA VAL A 224 2.43 5.76 -10.54
C VAL A 224 3.27 4.51 -10.79
N SER A 225 2.60 3.44 -11.26
CA SER A 225 3.27 2.20 -11.67
C SER A 225 4.01 2.39 -12.98
N GLY A 226 5.08 1.63 -13.20
CA GLY A 226 5.90 1.73 -14.40
C GLY A 226 7.38 1.48 -14.12
N PHE A 227 8.20 1.59 -15.16
CA PHE A 227 9.61 1.27 -15.10
C PHE A 227 10.47 2.42 -14.60
N GLY A 228 11.75 2.11 -14.34
CA GLY A 228 12.68 3.05 -13.75
C GLY A 228 12.91 4.31 -14.57
N LEU A 229 13.05 4.19 -15.90
CA LEU A 229 13.33 5.32 -16.79
C LEU A 229 12.11 6.22 -17.00
N GLU A 230 10.93 5.64 -17.19
CA GLU A 230 9.72 6.35 -17.62
C GLU A 230 8.91 6.92 -16.45
N ALA A 231 8.88 6.22 -15.31
CA ALA A 231 8.18 6.65 -14.11
C ALA A 231 9.15 7.05 -12.97
N GLY A 232 10.17 6.23 -12.70
CA GLY A 232 11.10 6.45 -11.60
C GLY A 232 11.96 7.70 -11.79
N LYS A 233 12.63 7.83 -12.95
CA LYS A 233 13.48 9.00 -13.25
C LYS A 233 12.70 10.32 -13.24
N PRO A 234 11.53 10.46 -13.89
CA PRO A 234 10.73 11.67 -13.77
C PRO A 234 10.29 11.99 -12.34
N LEU A 235 10.00 10.97 -11.53
CA LEU A 235 9.67 11.17 -10.13
C LEU A 235 10.88 11.70 -9.35
N ALA A 236 12.06 11.10 -9.54
CA ALA A 236 13.30 11.52 -8.90
C ALA A 236 13.74 12.93 -9.33
N LEU A 237 13.48 13.33 -10.57
CA LEU A 237 13.81 14.65 -11.10
C LEU A 237 12.69 15.68 -10.93
N SER A 238 11.59 15.31 -10.28
CA SER A 238 10.47 16.24 -10.05
C SER A 238 10.83 17.30 -9.01
N LEU A 239 10.17 18.46 -9.08
CA LEU A 239 10.40 19.60 -8.17
C LEU A 239 10.12 19.30 -6.69
N ILE A 240 9.55 18.16 -6.36
CA ILE A 240 9.33 17.72 -4.97
C ILE A 240 10.64 17.36 -4.26
N HIS A 241 11.69 17.01 -5.00
CA HIS A 241 13.01 16.67 -4.43
C HIS A 241 13.93 17.88 -4.25
N ILE A 242 13.59 19.05 -4.76
CA ILE A 242 14.41 20.27 -4.71
C ILE A 242 14.23 21.03 -3.39
N SER A 243 13.32 20.65 -2.53
CA SER A 243 13.13 21.28 -1.22
C SER A 243 14.20 20.93 -0.18
N GLU A 244 15.18 20.09 -0.53
CA GLU A 244 16.38 19.85 0.28
C GLU A 244 17.66 20.24 -0.48
N PRO A 245 18.11 21.50 -0.38
CA PRO A 245 19.31 21.96 -1.08
C PRO A 245 20.64 21.50 -0.44
N THR A 246 20.63 20.58 0.51
CA THR A 246 21.79 20.33 1.38
C THR A 246 22.22 18.87 1.47
N ARG A 247 22.17 18.08 0.40
CA ARG A 247 23.13 16.98 0.29
C ARG A 247 24.40 17.52 -0.36
N PRO A 248 25.55 17.54 0.36
CA PRO A 248 26.83 17.83 -0.26
C PRO A 248 27.04 16.85 -1.41
N LEU A 249 27.46 17.34 -2.55
CA LEU A 249 27.82 16.55 -3.75
C LEU A 249 29.08 15.66 -3.54
N TYR A 250 29.42 15.36 -2.30
CA TYR A 250 30.59 14.57 -1.93
C TYR A 250 30.14 13.28 -1.26
N ILE A 251 29.74 12.31 -2.08
CA ILE A 251 29.92 10.91 -1.74
C ILE A 251 30.70 10.32 -2.93
N SER A 252 31.99 10.29 -2.77
CA SER A 252 32.90 9.44 -3.53
C SER A 252 32.65 7.98 -3.18
#